data_ae2fa3636e14a81676e810b5e431f73f
#
_entry.id   ae2fa3636e14a81676e810b5e431f73f
#
_cell.length_a   1.000
_cell.length_b   1.000
_cell.length_c   1.000
_cell.angle_alpha   90.00
_cell.angle_beta   90.00
_cell.angle_gamma   90.00
#
_symmetry.space_group_name_H-M   'P 1'
#
loop_
_entity.id
_entity.type
_entity.pdbx_description
1 polymer ?
#
loop_
_entity_poly.entity_id
_entity_poly.type
_entity_poly.pdbx_seq_one_letter_code
_entity_poly.pdbx_strand_id
1 'polypeptide(L)'
;RLQLLNTTDNSKYFNNQRNKHKDQDINGEGDQLVSVVAYSLLPNHYHLLLKQEIDNGISNFMQRLGTSYTMFFNKEEGRSGSLFQGKFKATHLTGKFALPTVSAYVNLNHKHHKIDPSKNLVKSSLFEYLDQEMGVSICNPSDIQDVIAESGGLSDYKDFIKQASISFANNKGYSLSIDDFEF
;
A
#
# COMPACT_ATOMS: atom_id res chain seq x y z
N ARG A 1 5.12 11.92 -5.76
CA ARG A 1 3.67 12.25 -5.82
C ARG A 1 2.89 11.74 -4.59
N LEU A 2 3.11 10.49 -4.16
CA LEU A 2 2.44 9.94 -2.96
C LEU A 2 2.72 10.78 -1.71
N GLN A 3 3.93 11.25 -1.52
CA GLN A 3 4.31 12.11 -0.39
C GLN A 3 3.49 13.41 -0.34
N LEU A 4 3.26 14.05 -1.49
CA LEU A 4 2.45 15.28 -1.56
C LEU A 4 0.96 15.08 -1.25
N LEU A 5 0.43 13.90 -1.57
CA LEU A 5 -0.94 13.54 -1.25
C LEU A 5 -1.11 13.17 0.22
N ASN A 6 0.00 12.85 0.88
CA ASN A 6 0.07 12.33 2.25
C ASN A 6 0.42 13.38 3.30
N THR A 7 0.14 14.64 3.04
CA THR A 7 0.38 15.74 4.00
C THR A 7 -0.86 16.57 4.21
N THR A 8 -0.95 17.27 5.35
CA THR A 8 -2.08 18.17 5.62
C THR A 8 -2.13 19.34 4.64
N ASP A 9 -0.97 19.86 4.23
CA ASP A 9 -0.88 20.87 3.17
C ASP A 9 -0.55 20.23 1.81
N ASN A 10 -1.52 20.21 0.92
CA ASN A 10 -1.38 19.74 -0.46
C ASN A 10 -1.46 20.87 -1.50
N SER A 11 -1.38 22.12 -1.07
CA SER A 11 -1.47 23.29 -1.96
C SER A 11 -0.39 23.25 -3.07
N LYS A 12 0.81 22.81 -2.74
CA LYS A 12 1.91 22.61 -3.71
C LYS A 12 1.59 21.57 -4.78
N TYR A 13 0.84 20.52 -4.45
CA TYR A 13 0.43 19.49 -5.42
C TYR A 13 -0.46 20.11 -6.52
N PHE A 14 -1.48 20.90 -6.14
CA PHE A 14 -2.38 21.52 -7.10
C PHE A 14 -1.71 22.64 -7.89
N ASN A 15 -0.81 23.40 -7.30
CA ASN A 15 -0.06 24.44 -7.98
C ASN A 15 0.93 23.85 -9.01
N ASN A 16 1.56 22.71 -8.73
CA ASN A 16 2.47 22.06 -9.68
C ASN A 16 1.76 21.37 -10.84
N GLN A 17 0.53 20.92 -10.66
CA GLN A 17 -0.32 20.44 -11.77
C GLN A 17 -0.62 21.54 -12.79
N ARG A 18 -0.68 22.80 -12.36
CA ARG A 18 -0.86 23.98 -13.23
C ARG A 18 0.43 24.38 -13.95
N ASN A 19 1.58 24.17 -13.30
CA ASN A 19 2.90 24.56 -13.84
C ASN A 19 3.64 23.30 -14.33
N LYS A 20 3.52 22.97 -15.61
CA LYS A 20 4.06 21.77 -16.26
C LYS A 20 5.60 21.63 -16.28
N HIS A 21 6.35 22.52 -15.66
CA HIS A 21 7.81 22.52 -15.69
C HIS A 21 8.37 22.89 -14.33
N LYS A 22 8.73 21.89 -13.53
CA LYS A 22 9.91 21.85 -12.67
C LYS A 22 9.89 20.62 -11.81
N ASP A 23 10.79 19.67 -12.10
CA ASP A 23 11.25 18.68 -11.13
C ASP A 23 11.97 19.42 -9.99
N GLN A 24 11.25 19.74 -8.94
CA GLN A 24 11.81 20.18 -7.68
C GLN A 24 11.43 19.14 -6.65
N ASP A 25 12.40 18.78 -5.80
CA ASP A 25 12.17 18.01 -4.58
C ASP A 25 11.07 18.67 -3.77
N ILE A 26 9.88 18.10 -3.83
CA ILE A 26 8.71 18.65 -3.19
C ILE A 26 8.48 17.85 -1.93
N ASN A 27 9.15 18.25 -0.86
CA ASN A 27 8.74 17.86 0.49
C ASN A 27 7.43 18.59 0.79
N GLY A 28 6.37 17.84 1.04
CA GLY A 28 5.11 18.42 1.50
C GLY A 28 5.34 19.13 2.84
N GLU A 29 4.83 20.32 2.99
CA GLU A 29 4.75 20.98 4.29
C GLU A 29 3.47 20.52 4.99
N GLY A 30 3.56 20.25 6.28
CA GLY A 30 2.44 19.79 7.10
C GLY A 30 2.62 18.38 7.66
N ASP A 31 1.70 18.01 8.54
CA ASP A 31 1.71 16.69 9.18
C ASP A 31 1.34 15.58 8.19
N GLN A 32 1.97 14.45 8.35
CA GLN A 32 1.71 13.26 7.56
C GLN A 32 0.32 12.68 7.90
N LEU A 33 -0.47 12.36 6.90
CA LEU A 33 -1.82 11.81 7.10
C LEU A 33 -1.78 10.34 7.55
N VAL A 34 -0.95 9.54 6.86
CA VAL A 34 -0.81 8.10 7.08
C VAL A 34 0.63 7.67 6.89
N SER A 35 1.04 6.62 7.57
CA SER A 35 2.23 5.86 7.27
C SER A 35 1.86 4.64 6.42
N VAL A 36 2.61 4.37 5.35
CA VAL A 36 2.42 3.18 4.52
C VAL A 36 3.29 2.08 5.09
N VAL A 37 2.64 1.06 5.66
CA VAL A 37 3.31 -0.11 6.23
C VAL A 37 3.60 -1.15 5.15
N ALA A 38 2.61 -1.51 4.34
CA ALA A 38 2.78 -2.42 3.21
C ALA A 38 1.82 -2.07 2.07
N TYR A 39 2.18 -2.47 0.85
CA TYR A 39 1.31 -2.31 -0.31
C TYR A 39 1.44 -3.47 -1.31
N SER A 40 0.37 -3.69 -2.05
CA SER A 40 0.35 -4.52 -3.26
C SER A 40 -0.51 -3.88 -4.33
N LEU A 41 0.05 -3.70 -5.52
CA LEU A 41 -0.63 -3.16 -6.69
C LEU A 41 -0.81 -4.29 -7.69
N LEU A 42 -2.05 -4.59 -8.03
CA LEU A 42 -2.46 -5.61 -8.97
C LEU A 42 -3.17 -4.96 -10.17
N PRO A 43 -3.38 -5.67 -11.28
CA PRO A 43 -3.93 -5.07 -12.51
C PRO A 43 -5.30 -4.39 -12.34
N ASN A 44 -6.13 -4.86 -11.42
CA ASN A 44 -7.52 -4.43 -11.25
C ASN A 44 -7.89 -4.01 -9.82
N HIS A 45 -7.00 -4.17 -8.86
CA HIS A 45 -7.19 -3.76 -7.46
C HIS A 45 -5.85 -3.55 -6.75
N TYR A 46 -5.90 -3.01 -5.56
CA TYR A 46 -4.72 -2.83 -4.71
C TYR A 46 -5.08 -3.05 -3.25
N HIS A 47 -4.08 -3.45 -2.47
CA HIS A 47 -4.16 -3.53 -1.02
C HIS A 47 -3.13 -2.60 -0.39
N LEU A 48 -3.53 -1.91 0.66
CA LEU A 48 -2.67 -1.04 1.44
C LEU A 48 -2.83 -1.39 2.91
N LEU A 49 -1.71 -1.59 3.60
CA LEU A 49 -1.65 -1.60 5.05
C LEU A 49 -1.17 -0.23 5.49
N LEU A 50 -2.05 0.51 6.17
CA LEU A 50 -1.82 1.90 6.54
C LEU A 50 -1.93 2.07 8.05
N LYS A 51 -1.05 2.90 8.60
CA LYS A 51 -1.16 3.42 9.96
C LYS A 51 -1.63 4.87 9.88
N GLN A 52 -2.67 5.19 10.64
CA GLN A 52 -3.19 6.55 10.69
C GLN A 52 -2.35 7.39 11.63
N GLU A 53 -1.84 8.53 11.15
CA GLU A 53 -0.99 9.43 11.94
C GLU A 53 -1.79 10.59 12.54
N ILE A 54 -2.86 11.01 11.88
CA ILE A 54 -3.76 12.07 12.37
C ILE A 54 -5.22 11.69 12.17
N ASP A 55 -6.11 12.37 12.86
CA ASP A 55 -7.56 12.15 12.74
C ASP A 55 -8.03 12.26 11.28
N ASN A 56 -8.84 11.28 10.85
CA ASN A 56 -9.32 11.15 9.47
C ASN A 56 -8.21 11.02 8.40
N GLY A 57 -6.97 10.75 8.80
CA GLY A 57 -5.81 10.67 7.90
C GLY A 57 -6.03 9.66 6.78
N ILE A 58 -6.48 8.43 7.09
CA ILE A 58 -6.76 7.38 6.09
C ILE A 58 -7.83 7.85 5.11
N SER A 59 -8.95 8.40 5.57
CA SER A 59 -10.03 8.85 4.71
C SER A 59 -9.58 9.95 3.75
N ASN A 60 -8.84 10.93 4.26
CA ASN A 60 -8.28 12.03 3.47
C ASN A 60 -7.26 11.53 2.44
N PHE A 61 -6.35 10.65 2.86
CA PHE A 61 -5.36 10.06 1.97
C PHE A 61 -6.01 9.26 0.84
N MET A 62 -6.94 8.37 1.16
CA MET A 62 -7.63 7.52 0.18
C MET A 62 -8.47 8.32 -0.81
N GLN A 63 -9.14 9.36 -0.35
CA GLN A 63 -9.88 10.27 -1.22
C GLN A 63 -8.94 10.95 -2.23
N ARG A 64 -7.81 11.49 -1.75
CA ARG A 64 -6.82 12.17 -2.61
C ARG A 64 -6.17 11.20 -3.59
N LEU A 65 -5.78 10.01 -3.10
CA LEU A 65 -5.18 8.97 -3.92
C LEU A 65 -6.14 8.55 -5.05
N GLY A 66 -7.38 8.20 -4.69
CA GLY A 66 -8.39 7.76 -5.65
C GLY A 66 -8.72 8.83 -6.71
N THR A 67 -8.90 10.08 -6.28
CA THR A 67 -9.17 11.20 -7.19
C THR A 67 -7.99 11.46 -8.12
N SER A 68 -6.77 11.55 -7.58
CA SER A 68 -5.57 11.85 -8.37
C SER A 68 -5.26 10.75 -9.38
N TYR A 69 -5.42 9.48 -8.98
CA TYR A 69 -5.22 8.36 -9.87
C TYR A 69 -6.27 8.31 -10.97
N THR A 70 -7.55 8.53 -10.65
CA THR A 70 -8.64 8.60 -11.63
C THR A 70 -8.39 9.71 -12.65
N MET A 71 -8.00 10.90 -12.22
CA MET A 71 -7.69 12.01 -13.12
C MET A 71 -6.49 11.70 -14.03
N PHE A 72 -5.43 11.11 -13.48
CA PHE A 72 -4.27 10.69 -14.25
C PHE A 72 -4.66 9.64 -15.30
N PHE A 73 -5.31 8.56 -14.89
CA PHE A 73 -5.72 7.46 -15.77
C PHE A 73 -6.65 7.94 -16.88
N ASN A 74 -7.67 8.73 -16.54
CA ASN A 74 -8.60 9.27 -17.52
C ASN A 74 -7.89 10.14 -18.56
N LYS A 75 -6.89 10.91 -18.14
CA LYS A 75 -6.09 11.73 -19.06
C LYS A 75 -5.24 10.90 -20.00
N GLU A 76 -4.54 9.88 -19.48
CA GLU A 76 -3.67 9.00 -20.31
C GLU A 76 -4.48 8.18 -21.31
N GLU A 77 -5.66 7.70 -20.91
CA GLU A 77 -6.52 6.84 -21.74
C GLU A 77 -7.58 7.60 -22.53
N GLY A 78 -7.59 8.94 -22.49
CA GLY A 78 -8.56 9.77 -23.23
C GLY A 78 -10.03 9.53 -22.83
N ARG A 79 -10.28 9.11 -21.57
CA ARG A 79 -11.60 8.78 -21.05
C ARG A 79 -12.05 9.76 -19.97
N SER A 80 -13.33 9.64 -19.55
CA SER A 80 -13.93 10.41 -18.46
C SER A 80 -14.72 9.50 -17.52
N GLY A 81 -15.10 10.03 -16.36
CA GLY A 81 -15.93 9.34 -15.37
C GLY A 81 -15.15 8.60 -14.29
N SER A 82 -15.86 7.84 -13.47
CA SER A 82 -15.29 7.08 -12.36
C SER A 82 -14.42 5.93 -12.86
N LEU A 83 -13.26 5.72 -12.19
CA LEU A 83 -12.42 4.56 -12.41
C LEU A 83 -12.75 3.44 -11.42
N PHE A 84 -13.00 3.79 -10.16
CA PHE A 84 -13.32 2.84 -9.11
C PHE A 84 -14.82 2.60 -9.01
N GLN A 85 -15.22 1.36 -8.73
CA GLN A 85 -16.62 0.94 -8.64
C GLN A 85 -17.33 1.47 -7.38
N GLY A 86 -16.60 2.00 -6.40
CA GLY A 86 -17.14 2.52 -5.16
C GLY A 86 -16.11 3.12 -4.23
N LYS A 87 -16.52 3.31 -2.98
CA LYS A 87 -15.60 3.75 -1.92
C LYS A 87 -14.61 2.63 -1.58
N PHE A 88 -13.43 3.02 -1.07
CA PHE A 88 -12.49 2.04 -0.52
C PHE A 88 -13.15 1.30 0.67
N LYS A 89 -12.77 0.04 0.83
CA LYS A 89 -13.10 -0.77 2.01
C LYS A 89 -11.93 -0.72 2.97
N ALA A 90 -12.19 -0.66 4.26
CA ALA A 90 -11.16 -0.65 5.29
C ALA A 90 -11.60 -1.52 6.46
N THR A 91 -10.63 -2.25 7.02
CA THR A 91 -10.77 -3.04 8.23
C THR A 91 -9.73 -2.56 9.23
N HIS A 92 -10.15 -2.33 10.46
CA HIS A 92 -9.24 -1.96 11.54
C HIS A 92 -8.56 -3.21 12.09
N LEU A 93 -7.22 -3.20 12.15
CA LEU A 93 -6.47 -4.29 12.72
C LEU A 93 -6.38 -4.15 14.24
N THR A 94 -6.76 -5.21 14.93
CA THR A 94 -6.66 -5.34 16.38
C THR A 94 -6.02 -6.68 16.74
N GLY A 95 -5.30 -6.71 17.86
CA GLY A 95 -4.72 -7.94 18.41
C GLY A 95 -3.22 -8.13 18.11
N LYS A 96 -2.61 -8.95 18.95
CA LYS A 96 -1.19 -9.34 18.82
C LYS A 96 -1.02 -10.24 17.59
N PHE A 97 0.09 -10.08 16.89
CA PHE A 97 0.45 -10.83 15.66
C PHE A 97 -0.40 -10.55 14.43
N ALA A 98 -1.38 -9.62 14.49
CA ALA A 98 -2.13 -9.24 13.30
C ALA A 98 -1.24 -8.54 12.26
N LEU A 99 -0.31 -7.69 12.70
CA LEU A 99 0.51 -6.87 11.82
C LEU A 99 1.44 -7.70 10.90
N PRO A 100 2.25 -8.68 11.38
CA PRO A 100 3.03 -9.54 10.51
C PRO A 100 2.17 -10.35 9.54
N THR A 101 1.05 -10.90 10.01
CA THR A 101 0.16 -11.73 9.19
C THR A 101 -0.45 -10.93 8.04
N VAL A 102 -0.97 -9.73 8.34
CA VAL A 102 -1.58 -8.87 7.31
C VAL A 102 -0.52 -8.30 6.38
N SER A 103 0.68 -7.96 6.87
CA SER A 103 1.78 -7.52 6.01
C SER A 103 2.17 -8.61 4.99
N ALA A 104 2.25 -9.88 5.44
CA ALA A 104 2.52 -11.01 4.57
C ALA A 104 1.39 -11.22 3.54
N TYR A 105 0.13 -11.13 3.97
CA TYR A 105 -1.02 -11.20 3.06
C TYR A 105 -0.96 -10.11 1.98
N VAL A 106 -0.72 -8.86 2.38
CA VAL A 106 -0.60 -7.74 1.43
C VAL A 106 0.56 -7.97 0.49
N ASN A 107 1.74 -8.30 0.99
CA ASN A 107 2.94 -8.49 0.19
C ASN A 107 2.85 -9.66 -0.80
N LEU A 108 2.11 -10.72 -0.46
CA LEU A 108 1.94 -11.92 -1.26
C LEU A 108 0.60 -11.98 -2.01
N ASN A 109 -0.16 -10.89 -2.03
CA ASN A 109 -1.51 -10.88 -2.59
C ASN A 109 -1.58 -11.35 -4.05
N HIS A 110 -0.55 -11.09 -4.86
CA HIS A 110 -0.44 -11.61 -6.22
C HIS A 110 -0.48 -13.14 -6.28
N LYS A 111 0.09 -13.84 -5.28
CA LYS A 111 0.06 -15.31 -5.20
C LYS A 111 -1.35 -15.82 -4.86
N HIS A 112 -2.03 -15.12 -3.94
CA HIS A 112 -3.42 -15.43 -3.62
C HIS A 112 -4.32 -15.37 -4.86
N HIS A 113 -4.13 -14.37 -5.73
CA HIS A 113 -4.87 -14.22 -6.98
C HIS A 113 -4.26 -14.97 -8.17
N LYS A 114 -3.20 -15.77 -7.97
CA LYS A 114 -2.49 -16.54 -9.02
C LYS A 114 -2.03 -15.66 -10.19
N ILE A 115 -1.65 -14.41 -9.91
CA ILE A 115 -1.12 -13.48 -10.89
C ILE A 115 0.39 -13.69 -10.98
N ASP A 116 0.88 -13.92 -12.20
CA ASP A 116 2.31 -14.08 -12.47
C ASP A 116 3.04 -12.73 -12.32
N PRO A 117 3.96 -12.61 -11.35
CA PRO A 117 4.70 -11.36 -11.13
C PRO A 117 5.65 -11.01 -12.29
N SER A 118 6.04 -11.99 -13.14
CA SER A 118 6.94 -11.75 -14.27
C SER A 118 6.33 -10.85 -15.36
N LYS A 119 5.01 -10.68 -15.36
CA LYS A 119 4.29 -9.85 -16.35
C LYS A 119 4.36 -8.34 -16.09
N ASN A 120 5.21 -7.87 -15.17
CA ASN A 120 5.37 -6.45 -14.79
C ASN A 120 4.08 -5.72 -14.35
N LEU A 121 3.00 -6.47 -14.09
CA LEU A 121 1.69 -5.94 -13.70
C LEU A 121 1.47 -5.98 -12.18
N VAL A 122 2.46 -6.49 -11.45
CA VAL A 122 2.41 -6.65 -9.99
C VAL A 122 3.54 -5.85 -9.38
N LYS A 123 3.22 -5.05 -8.38
CA LYS A 123 4.20 -4.39 -7.52
C LYS A 123 3.77 -4.56 -6.07
N SER A 124 4.71 -4.91 -5.21
CA SER A 124 4.45 -4.99 -3.77
C SER A 124 5.66 -4.50 -2.98
N SER A 125 5.40 -4.18 -1.73
CA SER A 125 6.45 -3.77 -0.78
C SER A 125 7.34 -4.93 -0.31
N LEU A 126 7.15 -6.15 -0.79
CA LEU A 126 7.92 -7.31 -0.33
C LEU A 126 9.44 -7.09 -0.41
N PHE A 127 9.91 -6.44 -1.49
CA PHE A 127 11.34 -6.13 -1.66
C PHE A 127 11.86 -5.17 -0.59
N GLU A 128 11.04 -4.21 -0.17
CA GLU A 128 11.41 -3.26 0.90
C GLU A 128 11.58 -3.95 2.26
N TYR A 129 10.94 -5.11 2.46
CA TYR A 129 11.09 -5.94 3.65
C TYR A 129 12.29 -6.89 3.59
N LEU A 130 12.61 -7.40 2.40
CA LEU A 130 13.61 -8.47 2.24
C LEU A 130 14.97 -7.95 1.79
N ASP A 131 15.03 -6.83 1.09
CA ASP A 131 16.22 -6.23 0.52
C ASP A 131 16.29 -4.75 0.90
N GLN A 132 17.08 -4.46 1.92
CA GLN A 132 17.15 -3.11 2.51
C GLN A 132 17.95 -2.10 1.67
N GLU A 133 18.50 -2.49 0.52
CA GLU A 133 19.35 -1.63 -0.32
C GLU A 133 18.60 -0.94 -1.48
N MET A 134 17.29 -1.10 -1.62
CA MET A 134 16.50 -0.46 -2.68
C MET A 134 16.27 1.04 -2.41
N GLY A 135 16.67 1.87 -3.38
CA GLY A 135 16.78 3.34 -3.27
C GLY A 135 15.57 4.12 -2.75
N VAL A 136 14.41 4.13 -3.40
CA VAL A 136 13.24 4.92 -2.94
C VAL A 136 12.20 3.99 -2.34
N SER A 137 12.09 4.01 -1.02
CA SER A 137 11.03 3.28 -0.29
C SER A 137 9.73 4.07 -0.32
N ILE A 138 8.61 3.38 -0.54
CA ILE A 138 7.26 3.92 -0.36
C ILE A 138 6.80 3.68 1.08
N CYS A 139 7.18 2.53 1.67
CA CYS A 139 6.87 2.20 3.05
C CYS A 139 7.74 2.99 4.02
N ASN A 140 7.20 3.22 5.20
CA ASN A 140 7.96 3.83 6.28
C ASN A 140 8.94 2.80 6.86
N PRO A 141 10.25 3.09 6.89
CA PRO A 141 11.25 2.14 7.37
C PRO A 141 11.06 1.71 8.84
N SER A 142 10.58 2.60 9.71
CA SER A 142 10.34 2.24 11.11
C SER A 142 9.17 1.27 11.24
N ASP A 143 8.10 1.45 10.48
CA ASP A 143 6.96 0.53 10.50
C ASP A 143 7.34 -0.84 9.93
N ILE A 144 8.21 -0.91 8.91
CA ILE A 144 8.78 -2.18 8.44
C ILE A 144 9.54 -2.88 9.56
N GLN A 145 10.37 -2.13 10.31
CA GLN A 145 11.13 -2.69 11.43
C GLN A 145 10.23 -3.21 12.54
N ASP A 146 9.13 -2.50 12.85
CA ASP A 146 8.13 -2.94 13.82
C ASP A 146 7.50 -4.27 13.40
N VAL A 147 7.10 -4.42 12.13
CA VAL A 147 6.57 -5.69 11.59
C VAL A 147 7.59 -6.82 11.74
N ILE A 148 8.84 -6.56 11.38
CA ILE A 148 9.93 -7.55 11.46
C ILE A 148 10.21 -7.93 12.93
N ALA A 149 10.22 -6.96 13.83
CA ALA A 149 10.45 -7.20 15.25
C ALA A 149 9.31 -8.02 15.88
N GLU A 150 8.05 -7.73 15.55
CA GLU A 150 6.89 -8.53 15.99
C GLU A 150 6.91 -9.97 15.46
N SER A 151 7.60 -10.21 14.34
CA SER A 151 7.79 -11.56 13.78
C SER A 151 8.89 -12.36 14.48
N GLY A 152 9.68 -11.76 15.37
CA GLY A 152 10.85 -12.37 15.98
C GLY A 152 12.17 -12.03 15.29
N GLY A 153 12.15 -11.16 14.27
CA GLY A 153 13.32 -10.70 13.51
C GLY A 153 13.25 -11.03 12.03
N LEU A 154 14.22 -10.54 11.26
CA LEU A 154 14.21 -10.67 9.79
C LEU A 154 14.25 -12.13 9.31
N SER A 155 15.00 -13.01 10.01
CA SER A 155 15.04 -14.44 9.67
C SER A 155 13.66 -15.08 9.80
N ASP A 156 13.00 -14.84 10.94
CA ASP A 156 11.69 -15.42 11.23
C ASP A 156 10.62 -14.85 10.29
N TYR A 157 10.68 -13.56 9.97
CA TYR A 157 9.81 -12.94 8.97
C TYR A 157 10.00 -13.57 7.58
N LYS A 158 11.25 -13.82 7.15
CA LYS A 158 11.54 -14.50 5.87
C LYS A 158 10.95 -15.91 5.82
N ASP A 159 11.10 -16.67 6.90
CA ASP A 159 10.55 -18.02 7.01
C ASP A 159 9.02 -18.00 7.02
N PHE A 160 8.43 -17.03 7.73
CA PHE A 160 7.00 -16.80 7.75
C PHE A 160 6.45 -16.48 6.34
N ILE A 161 7.07 -15.55 5.61
CA ILE A 161 6.72 -15.21 4.22
C ILE A 161 6.82 -16.44 3.31
N LYS A 162 7.85 -17.27 3.48
CA LYS A 162 8.03 -18.49 2.70
C LYS A 162 6.90 -19.50 2.95
N GLN A 163 6.54 -19.73 4.20
CA GLN A 163 5.43 -20.62 4.59
C GLN A 163 4.09 -20.09 4.10
N ALA A 164 3.81 -18.79 4.29
CA ALA A 164 2.61 -18.14 3.78
C ALA A 164 2.52 -18.25 2.25
N SER A 165 3.63 -18.08 1.55
CA SER A 165 3.72 -18.21 0.09
C SER A 165 3.32 -19.61 -0.39
N ILE A 166 3.77 -20.66 0.30
CA ILE A 166 3.42 -22.06 0.00
C ILE A 166 1.93 -22.30 0.30
N SER A 167 1.45 -21.78 1.42
CA SER A 167 0.05 -21.90 1.82
C SER A 167 -0.88 -21.26 0.80
N PHE A 168 -0.60 -20.03 0.35
CA PHE A 168 -1.40 -19.35 -0.67
C PHE A 168 -1.37 -20.07 -2.03
N ALA A 169 -0.24 -20.68 -2.41
CA ALA A 169 -0.13 -21.44 -3.64
C ALA A 169 -0.96 -22.73 -3.62
N ASN A 170 -1.03 -23.39 -2.46
CA ASN A 170 -1.67 -24.72 -2.29
C ASN A 170 -3.16 -24.63 -1.94
N ASN A 171 -3.61 -23.53 -1.35
CA ASN A 171 -4.99 -23.44 -0.86
C ASN A 171 -5.97 -23.00 -1.95
N LYS A 172 -6.78 -23.95 -2.38
CA LYS A 172 -8.01 -23.71 -3.14
C LYS A 172 -9.13 -23.08 -2.29
N GLY A 173 -8.89 -22.69 -1.03
CA GLY A 173 -9.96 -22.32 -0.13
C GLY A 173 -9.65 -21.49 1.12
N TYR A 174 -8.42 -21.09 1.36
CA TYR A 174 -8.15 -20.08 2.39
C TYR A 174 -8.28 -18.70 1.75
N SER A 175 -9.50 -18.27 1.61
CA SER A 175 -9.82 -16.86 1.70
C SER A 175 -9.47 -16.47 3.14
N LEU A 176 -8.32 -15.83 3.36
CA LEU A 176 -8.29 -14.78 4.36
C LEU A 176 -9.15 -13.69 3.72
N SER A 177 -10.46 -13.88 3.74
CA SER A 177 -11.38 -12.80 3.44
C SER A 177 -11.10 -11.76 4.51
N ILE A 178 -11.12 -10.49 4.11
CA ILE A 178 -11.13 -9.38 5.07
C ILE A 178 -12.29 -9.60 6.05
N ASP A 179 -13.30 -10.36 5.64
CA ASP A 179 -14.45 -10.81 6.41
C ASP A 179 -14.09 -11.79 7.57
N ASP A 180 -12.93 -12.48 7.51
CA ASP A 180 -12.45 -13.33 8.63
C ASP A 180 -11.88 -12.51 9.81
N PHE A 181 -11.79 -11.20 9.67
CA PHE A 181 -11.43 -10.25 10.73
C PHE A 181 -12.63 -9.41 11.19
N GLU A 182 -13.86 -9.90 10.99
CA GLU A 182 -15.03 -9.32 11.65
C GLU A 182 -14.94 -9.57 13.16
N PHE A 183 -14.90 -8.45 13.90
CA PHE A 183 -15.08 -8.39 15.36
C PHE A 183 -16.40 -7.72 15.69
#